data_b5e8b956be0ba7a57d77e407def864d0
#
_entry.id   b5e8b956be0ba7a57d77e407def864d0
#
_cell.length_a   1.000
_cell.length_b   1.000
_cell.length_c   1.000
_cell.angle_alpha   90.00
_cell.angle_beta   90.00
_cell.angle_gamma   90.00
#
_symmetry.space_group_name_H-M   'P 1'
#
loop_
_entity.id
_entity.type
_entity.pdbx_description
1 polymer ?
#
loop_
_entity_poly.entity_id
_entity_poly.type
_entity_poly.pdbx_seq_one_letter_code
_entity_poly.pdbx_strand_id
1 'polypeptide(L)'
;MYYLLNPKVALRSWMLVPYAYYIRGERNARGLNKEEFEFLAACDGKTDLPTGKESALAQNLIEKGMIHEAEDGETLSDWSRVHRYGNRYFPAMNWMITGKCNYNCIHCFNAADNAPLMSEWSMEEANRLLDEARDCGIHAFTITGGEPMLHKHFFDILAGIYARGMYVEELNTNGYFITRQTLERMKKIGCMPLMKISFDGIGYHDWMRNHKGAEETAMRAITRCLAYGFPVKVQTNMNRRNCGSMLETAKLLDSMGVDEMRIIRTTEAPRWVQNAGNASLTFEEYFEEALALWKAYASGDHRMNLTVWQFGTLYPEEKLYQLTAVASCTGKYRDNAPVCKGNRGMIAVAANGNLYPCHQMSGYYEQHHDFLGNLKETPLRTLLSGGKYLDEVC
;
A
#
# COMPACT_ATOMS: atom_id res chain seq x y z
N MET A 1 -22.51 14.88 31.72
CA MET A 1 -22.30 13.44 31.36
C MET A 1 -20.91 13.33 30.77
N TYR A 2 -20.14 12.33 31.16
CA TYR A 2 -18.75 12.16 30.69
C TYR A 2 -18.71 11.09 29.59
N TYR A 3 -18.08 11.41 28.46
CA TYR A 3 -17.88 10.49 27.36
C TYR A 3 -16.39 10.26 27.12
N LEU A 4 -16.06 9.08 26.60
CA LEU A 4 -14.70 8.72 26.24
C LEU A 4 -14.67 8.23 24.78
N LEU A 5 -13.62 8.63 24.05
CA LEU A 5 -13.37 8.09 22.70
C LEU A 5 -13.12 6.57 22.76
N ASN A 6 -13.74 5.84 21.84
CA ASN A 6 -13.44 4.42 21.67
C ASN A 6 -11.92 4.25 21.42
N PRO A 7 -11.25 3.29 22.09
CA PRO A 7 -9.81 3.06 21.94
C PRO A 7 -9.34 2.77 20.49
N LYS A 8 -10.27 2.45 19.60
CA LYS A 8 -9.99 2.28 18.16
C LYS A 8 -10.08 3.58 17.37
N VAL A 9 -10.53 4.67 17.95
CA VAL A 9 -10.72 5.97 17.29
C VAL A 9 -9.62 6.94 17.72
N ALA A 10 -9.03 7.64 16.77
CA ALA A 10 -8.01 8.65 17.02
C ALA A 10 -8.27 9.92 16.20
N LEU A 11 -8.22 11.07 16.84
CA LEU A 11 -8.45 12.36 16.19
C LEU A 11 -7.17 12.94 15.62
N ARG A 12 -7.25 13.42 14.38
CA ARG A 12 -6.09 13.93 13.62
C ARG A 12 -6.45 15.21 12.87
N SER A 13 -5.44 16.04 12.66
CA SER A 13 -5.57 17.29 11.91
C SER A 13 -4.30 17.56 11.10
N TRP A 14 -4.45 17.87 9.82
CA TRP A 14 -3.38 18.26 8.89
C TRP A 14 -3.70 19.59 8.22
N MET A 15 -2.77 20.18 7.50
CA MET A 15 -2.90 21.50 6.86
C MET A 15 -4.17 21.64 6.01
N LEU A 16 -4.53 20.66 5.20
CA LEU A 16 -5.71 20.69 4.31
C LEU A 16 -6.83 19.74 4.74
N VAL A 17 -6.64 19.03 5.85
CA VAL A 17 -7.61 18.11 6.45
C VAL A 17 -7.67 18.39 7.94
N PRO A 18 -8.28 19.54 8.35
CA PRO A 18 -8.19 20.02 9.72
C PRO A 18 -9.00 19.19 10.72
N TYR A 19 -10.00 18.45 10.25
CA TYR A 19 -10.93 17.69 11.09
C TYR A 19 -11.06 16.28 10.55
N ALA A 20 -10.38 15.32 11.19
CA ALA A 20 -10.39 13.93 10.77
C ALA A 20 -10.24 12.96 11.93
N TYR A 21 -10.60 11.71 11.70
CA TYR A 21 -10.35 10.61 12.60
C TYR A 21 -9.84 9.38 11.86
N TYR A 22 -9.09 8.55 12.57
CA TYR A 22 -8.72 7.20 12.17
C TYR A 22 -9.48 6.16 12.96
N ILE A 23 -9.74 5.03 12.31
CA ILE A 23 -10.04 3.79 13.00
C ILE A 23 -8.77 2.93 12.96
N ARG A 24 -8.38 2.37 14.11
CA ARG A 24 -7.17 1.54 14.22
C ARG A 24 -7.23 0.36 13.25
N GLY A 25 -6.20 0.22 12.43
CA GLY A 25 -6.11 -0.79 11.38
C GLY A 25 -6.64 -0.35 10.01
N GLU A 26 -7.28 0.83 9.91
CA GLU A 26 -7.63 1.43 8.63
C GLU A 26 -6.52 2.36 8.14
N ARG A 27 -6.32 2.38 6.81
CA ARG A 27 -5.30 3.22 6.18
C ARG A 27 -5.68 4.69 6.12
N ASN A 28 -6.93 4.98 5.75
CA ASN A 28 -7.34 6.33 5.41
C ASN A 28 -8.08 7.00 6.58
N ALA A 29 -7.73 8.26 6.84
CA ALA A 29 -8.53 9.10 7.72
C ALA A 29 -9.88 9.43 7.06
N ARG A 30 -10.89 9.60 7.89
CA ARG A 30 -12.23 10.02 7.49
C ARG A 30 -12.46 11.45 7.97
N GLY A 31 -13.04 12.28 7.09
CA GLY A 31 -13.36 13.67 7.42
C GLY A 31 -14.51 13.79 8.41
N LEU A 32 -14.41 14.81 9.24
CA LEU A 32 -15.46 15.28 10.16
C LEU A 32 -15.80 16.73 9.84
N ASN A 33 -16.98 17.20 10.23
CA ASN A 33 -17.20 18.61 10.35
C ASN A 33 -16.55 19.18 11.63
N LYS A 34 -16.47 20.49 11.75
CA LYS A 34 -15.83 21.15 12.89
C LYS A 34 -16.51 20.81 14.22
N GLU A 35 -17.83 20.81 14.24
CA GLU A 35 -18.63 20.56 15.45
C GLU A 35 -18.44 19.13 15.96
N GLU A 36 -18.50 18.13 15.06
CA GLU A 36 -18.22 16.74 15.39
C GLU A 36 -16.80 16.56 15.94
N PHE A 37 -15.81 17.20 15.30
CA PHE A 37 -14.42 17.10 15.74
C PHE A 37 -14.19 17.71 17.12
N GLU A 38 -14.74 18.90 17.38
CA GLU A 38 -14.62 19.59 18.68
C GLU A 38 -15.34 18.82 19.78
N PHE A 39 -16.52 18.27 19.50
CA PHE A 39 -17.24 17.41 20.44
C PHE A 39 -16.43 16.14 20.77
N LEU A 40 -15.95 15.43 19.76
CA LEU A 40 -15.12 14.24 19.96
C LEU A 40 -13.81 14.55 20.70
N ALA A 41 -13.22 15.71 20.46
CA ALA A 41 -12.01 16.15 21.16
C ALA A 41 -12.24 16.43 22.65
N ALA A 42 -13.46 16.76 23.04
CA ALA A 42 -13.88 16.94 24.42
C ALA A 42 -14.30 15.63 25.12
N CYS A 43 -14.42 14.52 24.37
CA CYS A 43 -14.73 13.20 24.93
C CYS A 43 -13.47 12.55 25.54
N ASP A 44 -12.96 13.13 26.63
CA ASP A 44 -11.73 12.74 27.33
C ASP A 44 -11.97 11.97 28.65
N GLY A 45 -13.24 11.70 28.97
CA GLY A 45 -13.68 11.06 30.23
C GLY A 45 -13.69 12.00 31.44
N LYS A 46 -13.35 13.28 31.25
CA LYS A 46 -13.22 14.26 32.35
C LYS A 46 -14.04 15.53 32.13
N THR A 47 -14.28 15.89 30.89
CA THR A 47 -15.06 17.06 30.50
C THR A 47 -16.53 16.75 30.62
N ASP A 48 -17.25 17.53 31.44
CA ASP A 48 -18.71 17.44 31.54
C ASP A 48 -19.34 18.06 30.29
N LEU A 49 -19.97 17.24 29.49
CA LEU A 49 -20.59 17.66 28.24
C LEU A 49 -22.09 17.93 28.43
N PRO A 50 -22.61 19.06 27.93
CA PRO A 50 -23.98 19.48 28.16
C PRO A 50 -25.02 18.47 27.66
N THR A 51 -26.18 18.47 28.27
CA THR A 51 -27.37 17.73 27.89
C THR A 51 -28.31 18.62 27.08
N GLY A 52 -28.73 18.17 25.88
CA GLY A 52 -29.64 18.96 25.05
C GLY A 52 -29.53 18.60 23.55
N LYS A 53 -29.35 19.60 22.67
CA LYS A 53 -29.12 19.34 21.22
C LYS A 53 -27.86 18.50 20.98
N GLU A 54 -26.86 18.62 21.84
CA GLU A 54 -25.63 17.81 21.86
C GLU A 54 -25.89 16.36 22.25
N SER A 55 -26.99 16.05 22.93
CA SER A 55 -27.43 14.69 23.22
C SER A 55 -27.76 13.89 21.95
N ALA A 56 -28.29 14.52 20.90
CA ALA A 56 -28.54 13.86 19.61
C ALA A 56 -27.24 13.54 18.86
N LEU A 57 -26.25 14.44 18.94
CA LEU A 57 -24.91 14.19 18.39
C LEU A 57 -24.19 13.07 19.16
N ALA A 58 -24.21 13.12 20.50
CA ALA A 58 -23.64 12.07 21.34
C ALA A 58 -24.25 10.70 21.02
N GLN A 59 -25.58 10.64 20.93
CA GLN A 59 -26.28 9.37 20.62
C GLN A 59 -25.93 8.81 19.25
N ASN A 60 -25.83 9.66 18.22
CA ASN A 60 -25.37 9.26 16.90
C ASN A 60 -23.90 8.75 16.92
N LEU A 61 -23.02 9.38 17.69
CA LEU A 61 -21.63 8.97 17.82
C LEU A 61 -21.46 7.67 18.63
N ILE A 62 -22.34 7.44 19.64
CA ILE A 62 -22.43 6.16 20.38
C ILE A 62 -22.88 5.05 19.41
N GLU A 63 -23.95 5.28 18.67
CA GLU A 63 -24.46 4.31 17.67
C GLU A 63 -23.41 3.95 16.62
N LYS A 64 -22.58 4.92 16.22
CA LYS A 64 -21.42 4.72 15.33
C LYS A 64 -20.23 4.04 16.03
N GLY A 65 -20.30 3.78 17.33
CA GLY A 65 -19.21 3.19 18.10
C GLY A 65 -17.96 4.07 18.24
N MET A 66 -18.11 5.39 18.09
CA MET A 66 -16.99 6.34 18.20
C MET A 66 -16.69 6.76 19.62
N ILE A 67 -17.70 6.81 20.46
CA ILE A 67 -17.62 7.13 21.88
C ILE A 67 -18.47 6.17 22.71
N HIS A 68 -18.23 6.16 24.02
CA HIS A 68 -19.08 5.54 25.04
C HIS A 68 -19.14 6.41 26.29
N GLU A 69 -20.09 6.14 27.18
CA GLU A 69 -20.11 6.77 28.50
C GLU A 69 -18.90 6.30 29.30
N ALA A 70 -18.15 7.26 29.87
CA ALA A 70 -16.92 6.95 30.59
C ALA A 70 -17.24 6.25 31.93
N GLU A 71 -16.53 5.17 32.22
CA GLU A 71 -16.55 4.51 33.52
C GLU A 71 -15.57 5.20 34.48
N ASP A 72 -15.77 5.00 35.80
CA ASP A 72 -14.94 5.61 36.81
C ASP A 72 -13.48 5.13 36.72
N GLY A 73 -12.55 6.05 36.55
CA GLY A 73 -11.12 5.77 36.40
C GLY A 73 -10.66 5.47 34.97
N GLU A 74 -11.58 5.42 33.98
CA GLU A 74 -11.22 5.24 32.58
C GLU A 74 -10.50 6.47 32.02
N THR A 75 -9.50 6.26 31.18
CA THR A 75 -8.67 7.35 30.64
C THR A 75 -8.44 7.20 29.14
N LEU A 76 -8.36 8.34 28.47
CA LEU A 76 -8.08 8.41 27.03
C LEU A 76 -6.67 7.87 26.72
N SER A 77 -6.58 6.93 25.79
CA SER A 77 -5.30 6.42 25.33
C SER A 77 -4.49 7.51 24.60
N ASP A 78 -3.15 7.47 24.69
CA ASP A 78 -2.31 8.43 23.97
C ASP A 78 -2.54 8.39 22.47
N TRP A 79 -2.81 7.22 21.90
CA TRP A 79 -3.12 7.07 20.49
C TRP A 79 -4.42 7.78 20.08
N SER A 80 -5.44 7.77 20.94
CA SER A 80 -6.75 8.39 20.69
C SER A 80 -6.72 9.92 20.81
N ARG A 81 -5.74 10.49 21.50
CA ARG A 81 -5.62 11.95 21.69
C ARG A 81 -5.55 12.68 20.35
N VAL A 82 -5.98 13.94 20.37
CA VAL A 82 -5.87 14.84 19.21
C VAL A 82 -4.41 15.11 18.90
N HIS A 83 -3.99 14.74 17.67
CA HIS A 83 -2.69 15.13 17.14
C HIS A 83 -2.86 16.08 15.97
N ARG A 84 -2.11 17.19 15.98
CA ARG A 84 -2.10 18.22 14.94
C ARG A 84 -0.76 18.21 14.22
N TYR A 85 -0.79 18.01 12.92
CA TYR A 85 0.40 17.93 12.07
C TYR A 85 0.51 19.19 11.19
N GLY A 86 1.69 19.78 11.13
CA GLY A 86 1.98 20.98 10.34
C GLY A 86 2.37 20.67 8.88
N ASN A 87 1.91 19.55 8.34
CA ASN A 87 2.23 19.07 6.98
C ASN A 87 0.96 18.62 6.24
N ARG A 88 1.09 18.36 4.94
CA ARG A 88 0.01 17.77 4.14
C ARG A 88 -0.28 16.33 4.57
N TYR A 89 -1.52 15.92 4.35
CA TYR A 89 -1.99 14.57 4.68
C TYR A 89 -1.41 13.52 3.74
N PHE A 90 -0.65 12.59 4.31
CA PHE A 90 -0.23 11.35 3.69
C PHE A 90 -0.34 10.22 4.71
N PRO A 91 -1.32 9.29 4.59
CA PRO A 91 -1.50 8.23 5.57
C PRO A 91 -0.47 7.11 5.46
N ALA A 92 0.16 6.96 4.30
CA ALA A 92 0.98 5.80 3.99
C ALA A 92 2.30 6.15 3.29
N MET A 93 3.25 5.22 3.43
CA MET A 93 4.54 5.26 2.76
C MET A 93 4.82 3.93 2.06
N ASN A 94 5.18 4.01 0.78
CA ASN A 94 5.73 2.88 0.02
C ASN A 94 7.24 2.98 0.06
N TRP A 95 7.85 2.17 0.91
CA TRP A 95 9.25 2.28 1.27
C TRP A 95 10.10 1.14 0.70
N MET A 96 10.98 1.48 -0.20
CA MET A 96 12.02 0.58 -0.69
C MET A 96 13.18 0.59 0.31
N ILE A 97 13.28 -0.44 1.15
CA ILE A 97 14.30 -0.51 2.21
C ILE A 97 15.68 -0.93 1.69
N THR A 98 15.73 -1.62 0.54
CA THR A 98 16.96 -2.00 -0.16
C THR A 98 16.74 -2.06 -1.66
N GLY A 99 17.75 -1.70 -2.44
CA GLY A 99 17.76 -1.91 -3.90
C GLY A 99 18.25 -3.29 -4.32
N LYS A 100 18.88 -4.06 -3.41
CA LYS A 100 19.41 -5.38 -3.70
C LYS A 100 18.31 -6.41 -3.95
N CYS A 101 18.52 -7.28 -4.93
CA CYS A 101 17.60 -8.37 -5.26
C CYS A 101 18.38 -9.64 -5.59
N ASN A 102 17.82 -10.80 -5.24
CA ASN A 102 18.35 -12.11 -5.60
C ASN A 102 17.88 -12.57 -6.99
N TYR A 103 16.95 -11.84 -7.63
CA TYR A 103 16.49 -12.09 -9.00
C TYR A 103 16.93 -10.97 -9.95
N ASN A 104 16.97 -11.30 -11.24
CA ASN A 104 17.33 -10.39 -12.31
C ASN A 104 16.20 -10.34 -13.37
N CYS A 105 14.99 -9.98 -12.93
CA CYS A 105 13.78 -10.02 -13.75
C CYS A 105 13.91 -9.19 -15.02
N ILE A 106 13.46 -9.73 -16.16
CA ILE A 106 13.55 -9.05 -17.45
C ILE A 106 12.68 -7.79 -17.57
N HIS A 107 11.68 -7.65 -16.69
CA HIS A 107 10.74 -6.52 -16.64
C HIS A 107 10.95 -5.60 -15.44
N CYS A 108 12.03 -5.77 -14.68
CA CYS A 108 12.24 -5.02 -13.46
C CYS A 108 12.37 -3.53 -13.74
N PHE A 109 11.44 -2.72 -13.20
CA PHE A 109 11.48 -1.26 -13.36
C PHE A 109 12.57 -0.61 -12.50
N ASN A 110 12.96 -1.23 -11.38
CA ASN A 110 14.07 -0.77 -10.54
C ASN A 110 15.43 -1.02 -11.19
N ALA A 111 15.47 -1.85 -12.22
CA ALA A 111 16.70 -2.33 -12.83
C ALA A 111 17.74 -2.66 -11.75
N ALA A 112 17.85 -3.94 -11.35
CA ALA A 112 18.76 -4.36 -10.28
C ALA A 112 20.25 -4.04 -10.55
N ASP A 113 20.56 -3.46 -11.68
CA ASP A 113 21.82 -2.91 -12.15
C ASP A 113 21.86 -1.37 -12.15
N ASN A 114 20.79 -0.69 -11.75
CA ASN A 114 20.77 0.76 -11.59
C ASN A 114 21.51 1.16 -10.31
N ALA A 115 22.75 1.57 -10.43
CA ALA A 115 23.65 1.88 -9.32
C ALA A 115 23.05 2.82 -8.24
N PRO A 116 22.33 3.91 -8.57
CA PRO A 116 21.70 4.77 -7.56
C PRO A 116 20.67 4.03 -6.70
N LEU A 117 19.90 3.11 -7.29
CA LEU A 117 18.85 2.35 -6.60
C LEU A 117 19.39 1.12 -5.84
N MET A 118 20.66 0.73 -6.05
CA MET A 118 21.31 -0.37 -5.33
C MET A 118 21.70 -0.03 -3.88
N SER A 119 21.30 1.13 -3.38
CA SER A 119 21.51 1.60 -2.02
C SER A 119 20.67 0.80 -0.98
N GLU A 120 20.96 1.05 0.28
CA GLU A 120 20.22 0.51 1.43
C GLU A 120 20.05 1.60 2.50
N TRP A 121 19.03 1.46 3.33
CA TRP A 121 18.86 2.26 4.53
C TRP A 121 19.66 1.68 5.68
N SER A 122 20.47 2.49 6.35
CA SER A 122 21.06 2.10 7.64
C SER A 122 19.98 2.08 8.73
N MET A 123 20.22 1.41 9.85
CA MET A 123 19.29 1.42 10.97
C MET A 123 19.12 2.80 11.59
N GLU A 124 20.14 3.62 11.57
CA GLU A 124 20.08 5.00 12.04
C GLU A 124 19.14 5.84 11.17
N GLU A 125 19.36 5.82 9.84
CA GLU A 125 18.48 6.48 8.86
C GLU A 125 17.04 5.95 8.94
N ALA A 126 16.86 4.64 9.05
CA ALA A 126 15.56 4.01 9.15
C ALA A 126 14.81 4.44 10.42
N ASN A 127 15.47 4.45 11.59
CA ASN A 127 14.86 4.91 12.83
C ASN A 127 14.48 6.38 12.77
N ARG A 128 15.35 7.23 12.22
CA ARG A 128 15.04 8.65 12.00
C ARG A 128 13.80 8.81 11.12
N LEU A 129 13.76 8.12 9.97
CA LEU A 129 12.60 8.18 9.07
C LEU A 129 11.30 7.70 9.74
N LEU A 130 11.37 6.65 10.56
CA LEU A 130 10.20 6.14 11.28
C LEU A 130 9.69 7.13 12.32
N ASP A 131 10.59 7.83 13.04
CA ASP A 131 10.20 8.88 13.97
C ASP A 131 9.57 10.07 13.23
N GLU A 132 10.19 10.53 12.14
CA GLU A 132 9.65 11.59 11.28
C GLU A 132 8.29 11.20 10.67
N ALA A 133 8.11 9.94 10.23
CA ALA A 133 6.85 9.44 9.69
C ALA A 133 5.72 9.50 10.74
N ARG A 134 5.98 9.01 11.95
CA ARG A 134 5.04 9.12 13.08
C ARG A 134 4.68 10.60 13.34
N ASP A 135 5.67 11.47 13.38
CA ASP A 135 5.52 12.89 13.69
C ASP A 135 4.88 13.71 12.55
N CYS A 136 4.74 13.10 11.35
CA CYS A 136 3.98 13.63 10.22
C CYS A 136 2.60 12.98 10.04
N GLY A 137 2.25 11.99 10.89
CA GLY A 137 0.95 11.31 10.85
C GLY A 137 0.86 10.20 9.81
N ILE A 138 2.00 9.71 9.32
CA ILE A 138 2.07 8.48 8.51
C ILE A 138 2.00 7.29 9.45
N HIS A 139 1.18 6.29 9.14
CA HIS A 139 1.00 5.13 10.01
C HIS A 139 0.95 3.78 9.28
N ALA A 140 0.80 3.78 7.95
CA ALA A 140 0.76 2.57 7.14
C ALA A 140 1.99 2.48 6.21
N PHE A 141 2.58 1.31 6.12
CA PHE A 141 3.74 1.08 5.28
C PHE A 141 3.51 -0.05 4.28
N THR A 142 3.80 0.21 3.01
CA THR A 142 4.11 -0.85 2.05
C THR A 142 5.62 -1.03 2.04
N ILE A 143 6.09 -2.18 2.47
CA ILE A 143 7.53 -2.50 2.44
C ILE A 143 7.86 -3.19 1.12
N THR A 144 8.85 -2.64 0.44
CA THR A 144 9.33 -3.13 -0.85
C THR A 144 10.85 -2.97 -0.97
N GLY A 145 11.38 -3.24 -2.16
CA GLY A 145 12.79 -3.07 -2.44
C GLY A 145 13.13 -3.65 -3.80
N GLY A 146 14.37 -4.10 -3.96
CA GLY A 146 14.65 -5.21 -4.86
C GLY A 146 13.95 -6.45 -4.31
N GLU A 147 14.56 -7.07 -3.29
CA GLU A 147 13.87 -8.02 -2.41
C GLU A 147 14.07 -7.57 -0.95
N PRO A 148 13.01 -7.13 -0.26
CA PRO A 148 13.16 -6.49 1.06
C PRO A 148 13.78 -7.41 2.12
N MET A 149 13.55 -8.73 2.03
CA MET A 149 14.10 -9.69 2.99
C MET A 149 15.62 -9.92 2.84
N LEU A 150 16.26 -9.37 1.80
CA LEU A 150 17.72 -9.30 1.71
C LEU A 150 18.33 -8.24 2.62
N HIS A 151 17.54 -7.26 3.07
CA HIS A 151 18.03 -6.27 4.00
C HIS A 151 18.41 -6.92 5.33
N LYS A 152 19.67 -6.75 5.77
CA LYS A 152 20.18 -7.39 6.99
C LYS A 152 19.37 -7.08 8.25
N HIS A 153 18.73 -5.89 8.28
CA HIS A 153 17.89 -5.41 9.38
C HIS A 153 16.39 -5.45 9.05
N PHE A 154 15.97 -6.32 8.13
CA PHE A 154 14.56 -6.42 7.72
C PHE A 154 13.61 -6.51 8.92
N PHE A 155 13.86 -7.45 9.84
CA PHE A 155 13.00 -7.64 11.01
C PHE A 155 13.10 -6.50 12.03
N ASP A 156 14.27 -5.86 12.14
CA ASP A 156 14.46 -4.74 13.05
C ASP A 156 13.66 -3.52 12.57
N ILE A 157 13.61 -3.29 11.24
CA ILE A 157 12.76 -2.28 10.61
C ILE A 157 11.28 -2.58 10.88
N LEU A 158 10.82 -3.82 10.67
CA LEU A 158 9.44 -4.19 10.99
C LEU A 158 9.12 -3.93 12.46
N ALA A 159 9.97 -4.40 13.37
CA ALA A 159 9.79 -4.17 14.80
C ALA A 159 9.77 -2.67 15.15
N GLY A 160 10.61 -1.86 14.49
CA GLY A 160 10.66 -0.41 14.65
C GLY A 160 9.36 0.30 14.24
N ILE A 161 8.70 -0.18 13.17
CA ILE A 161 7.38 0.31 12.72
C ILE A 161 6.33 0.04 13.82
N TYR A 162 6.24 -1.21 14.28
CA TYR A 162 5.23 -1.62 15.27
C TYR A 162 5.48 -1.00 16.64
N ALA A 163 6.73 -0.84 17.05
CA ALA A 163 7.08 -0.18 18.32
C ALA A 163 6.63 1.30 18.40
N ARG A 164 6.41 1.94 17.23
CA ARG A 164 5.92 3.31 17.11
C ARG A 164 4.40 3.43 16.91
N GLY A 165 3.67 2.32 17.05
CA GLY A 165 2.21 2.27 16.85
C GLY A 165 1.77 2.36 15.38
N MET A 166 2.71 2.22 14.45
CA MET A 166 2.45 2.13 13.01
C MET A 166 2.36 0.67 12.59
N TYR A 167 2.01 0.40 11.33
CA TYR A 167 1.88 -0.98 10.85
C TYR A 167 2.32 -1.14 9.39
N VAL A 168 2.65 -2.37 9.03
CA VAL A 168 2.87 -2.75 7.63
C VAL A 168 1.56 -3.26 7.04
N GLU A 169 1.04 -2.55 6.05
CA GLU A 169 -0.18 -2.95 5.34
C GLU A 169 0.10 -3.99 4.26
N GLU A 170 1.22 -3.84 3.54
CA GLU A 170 1.57 -4.70 2.42
C GLU A 170 3.08 -4.97 2.40
N LEU A 171 3.48 -6.20 2.14
CA LEU A 171 4.86 -6.61 1.91
C LEU A 171 5.01 -7.17 0.50
N ASN A 172 5.78 -6.48 -0.34
CA ASN A 172 6.08 -6.90 -1.72
C ASN A 172 7.30 -7.81 -1.73
N THR A 173 7.16 -9.02 -2.27
CA THR A 173 8.26 -9.99 -2.31
C THR A 173 8.18 -10.92 -3.52
N ASN A 174 9.32 -11.45 -3.95
CA ASN A 174 9.40 -12.54 -4.92
C ASN A 174 9.16 -13.93 -4.30
N GLY A 175 8.99 -14.01 -2.98
CA GLY A 175 8.67 -15.22 -2.25
C GLY A 175 9.89 -16.07 -1.84
N TYR A 176 11.09 -15.79 -2.33
CA TYR A 176 12.26 -16.64 -2.13
C TYR A 176 12.59 -16.86 -0.64
N PHE A 177 12.48 -15.83 0.18
CA PHE A 177 12.82 -15.87 1.61
C PHE A 177 11.61 -16.16 2.52
N ILE A 178 10.45 -16.52 1.97
CA ILE A 178 9.29 -16.95 2.74
C ILE A 178 9.52 -18.38 3.26
N THR A 179 10.06 -18.47 4.45
CA THR A 179 10.27 -19.72 5.20
C THR A 179 9.31 -19.77 6.39
N ARG A 180 9.15 -20.94 7.00
CA ARG A 180 8.46 -21.09 8.27
C ARG A 180 9.00 -20.10 9.32
N GLN A 181 10.31 -20.06 9.48
CA GLN A 181 10.97 -19.18 10.45
C GLN A 181 10.70 -17.69 10.19
N THR A 182 10.69 -17.29 8.91
CA THR A 182 10.34 -15.91 8.51
C THR A 182 8.95 -15.53 8.99
N LEU A 183 7.95 -16.37 8.70
CA LEU A 183 6.55 -16.09 9.05
C LEU A 183 6.32 -16.12 10.58
N GLU A 184 6.93 -17.07 11.30
CA GLU A 184 6.87 -17.13 12.76
C GLU A 184 7.50 -15.87 13.40
N ARG A 185 8.63 -15.39 12.85
CA ARG A 185 9.29 -14.17 13.35
C ARG A 185 8.42 -12.93 13.08
N MET A 186 7.78 -12.83 11.91
CA MET A 186 6.85 -11.76 11.61
C MET A 186 5.65 -11.78 12.57
N LYS A 187 5.04 -12.94 12.81
CA LYS A 187 3.94 -13.09 13.80
C LYS A 187 4.37 -12.65 15.20
N LYS A 188 5.58 -13.00 15.63
CA LYS A 188 6.11 -12.60 16.94
C LYS A 188 6.24 -11.08 17.09
N ILE A 189 6.50 -10.36 16.00
CA ILE A 189 6.50 -8.89 15.97
C ILE A 189 5.06 -8.33 15.98
N GLY A 190 4.05 -9.14 15.66
CA GLY A 190 2.68 -8.70 15.37
C GLY A 190 2.48 -8.24 13.92
N CYS A 191 3.46 -8.50 13.05
CA CYS A 191 3.45 -8.08 11.65
C CYS A 191 2.75 -9.13 10.78
N MET A 192 1.49 -8.88 10.45
CA MET A 192 0.68 -9.73 9.57
C MET A 192 0.15 -8.93 8.37
N PRO A 193 1.04 -8.45 7.48
CA PRO A 193 0.65 -7.65 6.32
C PRO A 193 -0.04 -8.51 5.25
N LEU A 194 -0.68 -7.84 4.30
CA LEU A 194 -1.02 -8.46 3.02
C LEU A 194 0.27 -8.84 2.30
N MET A 195 0.49 -10.15 2.13
CA MET A 195 1.66 -10.68 1.44
C MET A 195 1.45 -10.58 -0.07
N LYS A 196 2.06 -9.58 -0.70
CA LYS A 196 1.98 -9.38 -2.13
C LYS A 196 3.13 -10.12 -2.84
N ILE A 197 2.81 -11.32 -3.30
CA ILE A 197 3.77 -12.22 -3.92
C ILE A 197 3.71 -12.07 -5.44
N SER A 198 4.87 -11.97 -6.04
CA SER A 198 5.01 -11.91 -7.50
C SER A 198 4.79 -13.28 -8.12
N PHE A 199 3.86 -13.38 -9.10
CA PHE A 199 3.70 -14.58 -9.93
C PHE A 199 3.12 -14.22 -11.31
N ASP A 200 3.84 -14.52 -12.40
CA ASP A 200 3.51 -14.02 -13.74
C ASP A 200 2.83 -15.08 -14.64
N GLY A 201 2.25 -16.10 -14.01
CA GLY A 201 1.49 -17.15 -14.70
C GLY A 201 2.25 -18.46 -14.87
N ILE A 202 1.47 -19.53 -14.97
CA ILE A 202 1.93 -20.91 -15.10
C ILE A 202 2.77 -21.06 -16.36
N GLY A 203 4.00 -21.58 -16.21
CA GLY A 203 4.93 -21.84 -17.30
C GLY A 203 5.70 -20.61 -17.81
N TYR A 204 5.41 -19.42 -17.28
CA TYR A 204 6.05 -18.17 -17.73
C TYR A 204 6.82 -17.45 -16.64
N HIS A 205 6.62 -17.81 -15.38
CA HIS A 205 7.20 -17.09 -14.27
C HIS A 205 8.73 -17.14 -14.24
N ASP A 206 9.33 -18.31 -14.47
CA ASP A 206 10.79 -18.48 -14.54
C ASP A 206 11.42 -17.58 -15.63
N TRP A 207 10.78 -17.50 -16.79
CA TRP A 207 11.23 -16.62 -17.86
C TRP A 207 11.13 -15.14 -17.47
N MET A 208 9.97 -14.70 -16.92
CA MET A 208 9.79 -13.31 -16.48
C MET A 208 10.78 -12.91 -15.39
N ARG A 209 11.06 -13.82 -14.46
CA ARG A 209 12.00 -13.58 -13.35
C ARG A 209 13.46 -13.79 -13.74
N ASN A 210 13.73 -14.33 -14.95
CA ASN A 210 15.05 -14.75 -15.40
C ASN A 210 15.75 -15.61 -14.34
N HIS A 211 15.00 -16.54 -13.75
CA HIS A 211 15.46 -17.38 -12.66
C HIS A 211 14.75 -18.74 -12.68
N LYS A 212 15.54 -19.82 -12.92
CA LYS A 212 15.01 -21.18 -12.94
C LYS A 212 14.51 -21.57 -11.54
N GLY A 213 13.28 -22.08 -11.46
CA GLY A 213 12.63 -22.50 -10.22
C GLY A 213 11.96 -21.34 -9.44
N ALA A 214 11.86 -20.16 -10.04
CA ALA A 214 11.13 -19.04 -9.46
C ALA A 214 9.64 -19.36 -9.29
N GLU A 215 9.03 -20.05 -10.28
CA GLU A 215 7.63 -20.49 -10.26
C GLU A 215 7.35 -21.40 -9.06
N GLU A 216 8.13 -22.46 -8.90
CA GLU A 216 8.01 -23.38 -7.76
C GLU A 216 8.22 -22.66 -6.41
N THR A 217 9.14 -21.71 -6.38
CA THR A 217 9.45 -20.91 -5.19
C THR A 217 8.27 -20.01 -4.82
N ALA A 218 7.66 -19.32 -5.79
CA ALA A 218 6.49 -18.48 -5.57
C ALA A 218 5.29 -19.31 -5.10
N MET A 219 5.03 -20.46 -5.71
CA MET A 219 3.95 -21.36 -5.31
C MET A 219 4.13 -21.88 -3.88
N ARG A 220 5.35 -22.27 -3.50
CA ARG A 220 5.65 -22.67 -2.12
C ARG A 220 5.46 -21.49 -1.14
N ALA A 221 5.83 -20.28 -1.52
CA ALA A 221 5.66 -19.10 -0.69
C ALA A 221 4.18 -18.78 -0.46
N ILE A 222 3.35 -18.82 -1.51
CA ILE A 222 1.90 -18.62 -1.44
C ILE A 222 1.29 -19.66 -0.47
N THR A 223 1.56 -20.96 -0.70
CA THR A 223 1.05 -22.05 0.16
C THR A 223 1.44 -21.85 1.62
N ARG A 224 2.69 -21.45 1.89
CA ARG A 224 3.15 -21.21 3.27
C ARG A 224 2.46 -20.03 3.91
N CYS A 225 2.32 -18.90 3.20
CA CYS A 225 1.64 -17.72 3.73
C CYS A 225 0.20 -18.06 4.13
N LEU A 226 -0.55 -18.73 3.25
CA LEU A 226 -1.93 -19.16 3.51
C LEU A 226 -2.00 -20.12 4.71
N ALA A 227 -1.12 -21.13 4.77
CA ALA A 227 -1.07 -22.08 5.89
C ALA A 227 -0.75 -21.41 7.24
N TYR A 228 -0.06 -20.28 7.22
CA TYR A 228 0.24 -19.49 8.41
C TYR A 228 -0.78 -18.37 8.68
N GLY A 229 -1.88 -18.29 7.92
CA GLY A 229 -2.95 -17.32 8.10
C GLY A 229 -2.60 -15.89 7.68
N PHE A 230 -1.60 -15.70 6.81
CA PHE A 230 -1.33 -14.42 6.19
C PHE A 230 -2.26 -14.21 5.00
N PRO A 231 -2.88 -13.04 4.85
CA PRO A 231 -3.59 -12.71 3.61
C PRO A 231 -2.61 -12.63 2.44
N VAL A 232 -3.01 -13.15 1.28
CA VAL A 232 -2.15 -13.25 0.11
C VAL A 232 -2.78 -12.58 -1.10
N LYS A 233 -2.01 -11.68 -1.70
CA LYS A 233 -2.29 -11.08 -2.99
C LYS A 233 -1.20 -11.46 -3.99
N VAL A 234 -1.59 -11.94 -5.14
CA VAL A 234 -0.65 -12.23 -6.22
C VAL A 234 -0.60 -11.06 -7.19
N GLN A 235 0.62 -10.58 -7.47
CA GLN A 235 0.86 -9.55 -8.47
C GLN A 235 1.42 -10.16 -9.74
N THR A 236 0.71 -9.98 -10.84
CA THR A 236 1.01 -10.56 -12.15
C THR A 236 1.25 -9.48 -13.20
N ASN A 237 2.32 -9.60 -13.96
CA ASN A 237 2.59 -8.75 -15.12
C ASN A 237 2.15 -9.48 -16.39
N MET A 238 1.08 -9.01 -17.03
CA MET A 238 0.54 -9.59 -18.27
C MET A 238 1.25 -9.00 -19.50
N ASN A 239 1.58 -9.86 -20.41
CA ASN A 239 2.19 -9.55 -21.70
C ASN A 239 1.72 -10.55 -22.76
N ARG A 240 2.12 -10.35 -24.03
CA ARG A 240 1.67 -11.19 -25.16
C ARG A 240 2.02 -12.67 -25.00
N ARG A 241 3.12 -13.00 -24.30
CA ARG A 241 3.53 -14.40 -24.14
C ARG A 241 2.72 -15.16 -23.11
N ASN A 242 2.30 -14.48 -22.01
CA ASN A 242 1.63 -15.13 -20.89
C ASN A 242 0.12 -14.86 -20.81
N CYS A 243 -0.45 -13.96 -21.62
CA CYS A 243 -1.87 -13.60 -21.56
C CYS A 243 -2.79 -14.83 -21.66
N GLY A 244 -2.49 -15.78 -22.53
CA GLY A 244 -3.26 -17.01 -22.68
C GLY A 244 -3.26 -17.94 -21.45
N SER A 245 -2.34 -17.78 -20.50
CA SER A 245 -2.28 -18.58 -19.28
C SER A 245 -3.03 -17.96 -18.10
N MET A 246 -3.55 -16.73 -18.24
CA MET A 246 -4.10 -15.97 -17.10
C MET A 246 -5.33 -16.59 -16.47
N LEU A 247 -6.23 -17.20 -17.26
CA LEU A 247 -7.43 -17.84 -16.73
C LEU A 247 -7.08 -19.07 -15.89
N GLU A 248 -6.21 -19.94 -16.39
CA GLU A 248 -5.78 -21.13 -15.65
C GLU A 248 -4.95 -20.75 -14.41
N THR A 249 -4.16 -19.71 -14.52
CA THR A 249 -3.43 -19.15 -13.37
C THR A 249 -4.40 -18.62 -12.31
N ALA A 250 -5.45 -17.86 -12.70
CA ALA A 250 -6.45 -17.35 -11.78
C ALA A 250 -7.22 -18.49 -11.07
N LYS A 251 -7.63 -19.52 -11.82
CA LYS A 251 -8.31 -20.70 -11.26
C LYS A 251 -7.42 -21.47 -10.28
N LEU A 252 -6.15 -21.64 -10.59
CA LEU A 252 -5.19 -22.27 -9.68
C LEU A 252 -5.06 -21.49 -8.38
N LEU A 253 -4.84 -20.18 -8.44
CA LEU A 253 -4.68 -19.31 -7.27
C LEU A 253 -5.96 -19.28 -6.42
N ASP A 254 -7.13 -19.22 -7.06
CA ASP A 254 -8.44 -19.32 -6.40
C ASP A 254 -8.59 -20.64 -5.64
N SER A 255 -8.25 -21.77 -6.28
CA SER A 255 -8.30 -23.11 -5.64
C SER A 255 -7.34 -23.24 -4.45
N MET A 256 -6.27 -22.45 -4.40
CA MET A 256 -5.33 -22.41 -3.28
C MET A 256 -5.82 -21.54 -2.12
N GLY A 257 -6.84 -20.70 -2.33
CA GLY A 257 -7.37 -19.79 -1.32
C GLY A 257 -6.63 -18.43 -1.26
N VAL A 258 -6.07 -17.99 -2.39
CA VAL A 258 -5.51 -16.64 -2.52
C VAL A 258 -6.64 -15.61 -2.46
N ASP A 259 -6.43 -14.49 -1.76
CA ASP A 259 -7.47 -13.46 -1.56
C ASP A 259 -7.68 -12.61 -2.83
N GLU A 260 -6.61 -12.25 -3.52
CA GLU A 260 -6.68 -11.41 -4.72
C GLU A 260 -5.57 -11.76 -5.74
N MET A 261 -5.93 -11.85 -7.01
CA MET A 261 -4.99 -11.77 -8.12
C MET A 261 -5.09 -10.40 -8.78
N ARG A 262 -3.99 -9.67 -8.80
CA ARG A 262 -3.90 -8.37 -9.46
C ARG A 262 -3.05 -8.46 -10.71
N ILE A 263 -3.65 -8.18 -11.84
CA ILE A 263 -2.99 -8.19 -13.16
C ILE A 263 -2.72 -6.76 -13.60
N ILE A 264 -1.50 -6.50 -14.03
CA ILE A 264 -1.10 -5.23 -14.66
C ILE A 264 -0.51 -5.52 -16.05
N ARG A 265 -0.68 -4.60 -16.98
CA ARG A 265 0.09 -4.61 -18.22
C ARG A 265 1.57 -4.46 -17.87
N THR A 266 2.43 -5.28 -18.44
CA THR A 266 3.88 -5.15 -18.19
C THR A 266 4.34 -3.75 -18.58
N THR A 267 4.92 -3.03 -17.61
CA THR A 267 5.39 -1.67 -17.80
C THR A 267 6.58 -1.63 -18.74
N GLU A 268 6.58 -0.69 -19.67
CA GLU A 268 7.68 -0.46 -20.62
C GLU A 268 8.85 0.28 -19.96
N ALA A 269 9.38 -0.34 -18.88
CA ALA A 269 10.62 0.10 -18.26
C ALA A 269 11.81 -0.24 -19.18
N PRO A 270 12.93 0.47 -19.06
CA PRO A 270 14.09 0.28 -19.96
C PRO A 270 14.51 -1.18 -20.12
N ARG A 271 14.49 -1.93 -19.03
CA ARG A 271 14.88 -3.35 -19.03
C ARG A 271 13.89 -4.25 -19.78
N TRP A 272 12.59 -3.96 -19.65
CA TRP A 272 11.57 -4.67 -20.44
C TRP A 272 11.73 -4.38 -21.92
N VAL A 273 11.90 -3.10 -22.30
CA VAL A 273 12.10 -2.71 -23.71
C VAL A 273 13.30 -3.42 -24.32
N GLN A 274 14.38 -3.60 -23.56
CA GLN A 274 15.59 -4.31 -24.03
C GLN A 274 15.38 -5.82 -24.18
N ASN A 275 14.52 -6.45 -23.38
CA ASN A 275 14.43 -7.91 -23.25
C ASN A 275 13.10 -8.50 -23.77
N ALA A 276 12.09 -7.70 -23.99
CA ALA A 276 10.74 -8.16 -24.33
C ALA A 276 10.62 -8.74 -25.74
N GLY A 277 11.45 -8.29 -26.68
CA GLY A 277 11.22 -8.59 -28.09
C GLY A 277 9.84 -8.07 -28.53
N ASN A 278 8.96 -8.97 -28.99
CA ASN A 278 7.59 -8.66 -29.39
C ASN A 278 6.55 -8.95 -28.28
N ALA A 279 6.98 -9.11 -27.03
CA ALA A 279 6.09 -9.53 -25.95
C ALA A 279 5.23 -8.40 -25.37
N SER A 280 5.50 -7.12 -25.67
CA SER A 280 4.68 -6.00 -25.24
C SER A 280 3.27 -6.07 -25.83
N LEU A 281 2.26 -5.76 -25.01
CA LEU A 281 0.88 -5.54 -25.44
C LEU A 281 0.64 -4.03 -25.61
N THR A 282 -0.09 -3.62 -26.64
CA THR A 282 -0.68 -2.28 -26.67
C THR A 282 -1.75 -2.15 -25.57
N PHE A 283 -2.29 -0.96 -25.35
CA PHE A 283 -3.39 -0.81 -24.40
C PHE A 283 -4.66 -1.49 -24.89
N GLU A 284 -4.93 -1.43 -26.20
CA GLU A 284 -6.08 -2.07 -26.84
C GLU A 284 -6.00 -3.58 -26.65
N GLU A 285 -4.89 -4.19 -27.02
CA GLU A 285 -4.66 -5.64 -26.86
C GLU A 285 -4.77 -6.07 -25.39
N TYR A 286 -4.20 -5.26 -24.46
CA TYR A 286 -4.32 -5.53 -23.04
C TYR A 286 -5.77 -5.53 -22.56
N PHE A 287 -6.59 -4.56 -23.01
CA PHE A 287 -8.00 -4.49 -22.62
C PHE A 287 -8.84 -5.59 -23.27
N GLU A 288 -8.54 -6.00 -24.48
CA GLU A 288 -9.20 -7.14 -25.13
C GLU A 288 -8.94 -8.45 -24.37
N GLU A 289 -7.69 -8.74 -24.03
CA GLU A 289 -7.30 -9.88 -23.20
C GLU A 289 -7.90 -9.80 -21.79
N ALA A 290 -7.88 -8.62 -21.17
CA ALA A 290 -8.48 -8.37 -19.87
C ALA A 290 -9.98 -8.63 -19.86
N LEU A 291 -10.70 -8.18 -20.89
CA LEU A 291 -12.15 -8.39 -21.03
C LEU A 291 -12.48 -9.87 -21.26
N ALA A 292 -11.70 -10.56 -22.06
CA ALA A 292 -11.86 -11.99 -22.31
C ALA A 292 -11.65 -12.80 -21.01
N LEU A 293 -10.58 -12.52 -20.28
CA LEU A 293 -10.29 -13.12 -18.99
C LEU A 293 -11.39 -12.85 -17.98
N TRP A 294 -11.83 -11.59 -17.87
CA TRP A 294 -12.88 -11.19 -16.94
C TRP A 294 -14.18 -11.94 -17.16
N LYS A 295 -14.65 -12.01 -18.44
CA LYS A 295 -15.86 -12.75 -18.80
C LYS A 295 -15.75 -14.23 -18.48
N ALA A 296 -14.61 -14.83 -18.81
CA ALA A 296 -14.36 -16.24 -18.57
C ALA A 296 -14.30 -16.56 -17.06
N TYR A 297 -13.66 -15.71 -16.26
CA TYR A 297 -13.58 -15.88 -14.82
C TYR A 297 -14.94 -15.63 -14.14
N ALA A 298 -15.67 -14.60 -14.55
CA ALA A 298 -16.99 -14.28 -14.01
C ALA A 298 -18.06 -15.34 -14.30
N SER A 299 -17.87 -16.22 -15.31
CA SER A 299 -18.80 -17.31 -15.62
C SER A 299 -18.62 -18.54 -14.74
N GLY A 300 -17.55 -18.60 -13.93
CA GLY A 300 -17.27 -19.69 -12.99
C GLY A 300 -17.74 -19.42 -11.56
N ASP A 301 -17.64 -20.43 -10.71
CA ASP A 301 -17.85 -20.30 -9.27
C ASP A 301 -16.47 -20.09 -8.61
N HIS A 302 -16.17 -18.86 -8.27
CA HIS A 302 -14.88 -18.40 -7.75
C HIS A 302 -15.06 -17.61 -6.46
N ARG A 303 -13.98 -17.51 -5.66
CA ARG A 303 -13.93 -16.72 -4.41
C ARG A 303 -12.91 -15.59 -4.49
N MET A 304 -11.76 -15.88 -5.13
CA MET A 304 -10.65 -14.93 -5.23
C MET A 304 -11.04 -13.69 -6.01
N ASN A 305 -10.74 -12.51 -5.46
CA ASN A 305 -10.91 -11.24 -6.17
C ASN A 305 -9.96 -11.15 -7.36
N LEU A 306 -10.50 -10.75 -8.52
CA LEU A 306 -9.70 -10.54 -9.73
C LEU A 306 -9.66 -9.06 -10.07
N THR A 307 -8.51 -8.43 -9.83
CA THR A 307 -8.26 -7.04 -10.22
C THR A 307 -7.45 -6.99 -11.51
N VAL A 308 -8.01 -6.40 -12.55
CA VAL A 308 -7.27 -6.01 -13.75
C VAL A 308 -7.03 -4.51 -13.70
N TRP A 309 -5.76 -4.12 -13.57
CA TRP A 309 -5.36 -2.73 -13.38
C TRP A 309 -5.82 -1.85 -14.54
N GLN A 310 -6.35 -0.69 -14.23
CA GLN A 310 -6.98 0.26 -15.16
C GLN A 310 -8.27 -0.22 -15.83
N PHE A 311 -8.72 -1.45 -15.55
CA PHE A 311 -9.99 -1.98 -16.03
C PHE A 311 -11.03 -2.07 -14.91
N GLY A 312 -10.75 -2.85 -13.86
CA GLY A 312 -11.66 -2.98 -12.72
C GLY A 312 -11.31 -4.15 -11.81
N THR A 313 -12.15 -4.34 -10.80
CA THR A 313 -12.08 -5.47 -9.87
C THR A 313 -13.39 -6.25 -9.88
N LEU A 314 -13.30 -7.57 -9.98
CA LEU A 314 -14.39 -8.51 -9.80
C LEU A 314 -14.31 -9.07 -8.38
N TYR A 315 -15.45 -9.05 -7.69
CA TYR A 315 -15.66 -9.60 -6.35
C TYR A 315 -16.65 -10.76 -6.44
N PRO A 316 -16.18 -11.99 -6.66
CA PRO A 316 -17.09 -13.12 -6.95
C PRO A 316 -18.00 -13.48 -5.79
N GLU A 317 -17.52 -13.47 -4.54
CA GLU A 317 -18.33 -13.80 -3.35
C GLU A 317 -19.48 -12.81 -3.16
N GLU A 318 -19.26 -11.53 -3.38
CA GLU A 318 -20.29 -10.48 -3.29
C GLU A 318 -21.15 -10.41 -4.56
N LYS A 319 -20.79 -11.12 -5.63
CA LYS A 319 -21.38 -11.02 -6.96
C LYS A 319 -21.39 -9.59 -7.50
N LEU A 320 -20.32 -8.86 -7.23
CA LEU A 320 -20.12 -7.46 -7.59
C LEU A 320 -18.93 -7.30 -8.54
N TYR A 321 -18.96 -6.20 -9.27
CA TYR A 321 -17.77 -5.72 -9.97
C TYR A 321 -17.67 -4.20 -9.85
N GLN A 322 -16.45 -3.70 -9.81
CA GLN A 322 -16.16 -2.28 -9.80
C GLN A 322 -15.27 -1.94 -10.98
N LEU A 323 -15.82 -1.21 -11.95
CA LEU A 323 -15.00 -0.70 -13.04
C LEU A 323 -14.15 0.49 -12.56
N THR A 324 -12.93 0.56 -13.08
CA THR A 324 -12.10 1.74 -12.88
C THR A 324 -12.76 2.92 -13.62
N ALA A 325 -13.17 3.95 -12.86
CA ALA A 325 -13.74 5.13 -13.46
C ALA A 325 -12.72 5.80 -14.38
N VAL A 326 -12.97 5.72 -15.69
CA VAL A 326 -12.21 6.49 -16.67
C VAL A 326 -12.89 7.86 -16.75
N ALA A 327 -12.22 8.77 -16.22
CA ALA A 327 -12.66 10.12 -16.02
C ALA A 327 -13.08 10.86 -17.29
N SER A 328 -12.47 10.59 -18.40
CA SER A 328 -12.79 11.17 -19.71
C SER A 328 -14.21 10.85 -20.23
N CYS A 329 -14.86 9.81 -19.69
CA CYS A 329 -16.18 9.39 -20.14
C CYS A 329 -17.34 10.27 -19.65
N THR A 330 -17.12 11.17 -18.69
CA THR A 330 -18.21 11.90 -18.03
C THR A 330 -18.30 13.39 -18.37
N GLY A 331 -17.41 13.93 -19.21
CA GLY A 331 -17.40 15.36 -19.58
C GLY A 331 -17.19 16.33 -18.40
N LYS A 332 -16.94 15.83 -17.19
CA LYS A 332 -16.79 16.61 -15.95
C LYS A 332 -15.34 16.84 -15.55
N TYR A 333 -14.39 16.51 -16.41
CA TYR A 333 -12.98 16.69 -16.10
C TYR A 333 -12.53 18.12 -16.34
N ARG A 334 -11.95 18.70 -15.31
CA ARG A 334 -11.09 19.85 -15.46
C ARG A 334 -9.79 19.38 -16.11
N ASP A 335 -9.25 20.15 -17.05
CA ASP A 335 -8.03 19.82 -17.80
C ASP A 335 -6.82 19.44 -16.92
N ASN A 336 -6.86 19.79 -15.62
CA ASN A 336 -5.84 19.53 -14.63
C ASN A 336 -6.18 18.39 -13.66
N ALA A 337 -7.20 17.56 -13.93
CA ALA A 337 -7.50 16.43 -13.07
C ALA A 337 -6.48 15.31 -13.29
N PRO A 338 -5.85 14.78 -12.23
CA PRO A 338 -4.84 13.74 -12.38
C PRO A 338 -5.49 12.45 -12.90
N VAL A 339 -4.90 11.91 -13.95
CA VAL A 339 -5.31 10.64 -14.57
C VAL A 339 -5.02 9.46 -13.60
N CYS A 340 -3.98 9.57 -12.80
CA CYS A 340 -3.61 8.60 -11.79
C CYS A 340 -3.79 9.18 -10.39
N LYS A 341 -4.48 8.45 -9.51
CA LYS A 341 -4.55 8.77 -8.08
C LYS A 341 -3.20 8.55 -7.38
N GLY A 342 -2.16 8.19 -8.14
CA GLY A 342 -0.83 7.89 -7.66
C GLY A 342 -0.43 8.74 -6.50
N ASN A 343 0.09 8.68 -5.58
CA ASN A 343 0.75 9.36 -4.49
C ASN A 343 0.02 10.47 -3.73
N ARG A 344 -1.22 10.78 -4.04
CA ARG A 344 -1.99 11.70 -3.19
C ARG A 344 -2.30 11.12 -1.80
N GLY A 345 -2.12 9.82 -1.61
CA GLY A 345 -2.34 9.14 -0.33
C GLY A 345 -1.16 8.27 0.11
N MET A 346 -0.01 8.32 -0.58
CA MET A 346 1.14 7.50 -0.26
C MET A 346 2.43 8.11 -0.81
N ILE A 347 3.45 8.21 0.02
CA ILE A 347 4.78 8.70 -0.37
C ILE A 347 5.59 7.51 -0.89
N ALA A 348 6.24 7.64 -2.05
CA ALA A 348 7.15 6.62 -2.57
C ALA A 348 8.61 7.00 -2.29
N VAL A 349 9.29 6.19 -1.51
CA VAL A 349 10.66 6.42 -1.04
C VAL A 349 11.57 5.30 -1.52
N ALA A 350 12.62 5.63 -2.25
CA ALA A 350 13.59 4.67 -2.75
C ALA A 350 14.69 4.32 -1.75
N ALA A 351 15.47 3.30 -2.07
CA ALA A 351 16.58 2.83 -1.23
C ALA A 351 17.71 3.86 -1.06
N ASN A 352 17.89 4.75 -2.03
CA ASN A 352 18.83 5.87 -1.96
C ASN A 352 18.28 7.11 -1.23
N GLY A 353 17.03 7.07 -0.78
CA GLY A 353 16.35 8.16 -0.07
C GLY A 353 15.54 9.09 -0.97
N ASN A 354 15.65 8.99 -2.29
CA ASN A 354 14.91 9.83 -3.22
C ASN A 354 13.41 9.58 -3.17
N LEU A 355 12.65 10.65 -3.33
CA LEU A 355 11.20 10.65 -3.48
C LEU A 355 10.81 10.61 -4.96
N TYR A 356 9.77 9.82 -5.27
CA TYR A 356 9.16 9.77 -6.59
C TYR A 356 7.64 9.86 -6.51
N PRO A 357 6.95 10.21 -7.61
CA PRO A 357 5.51 10.08 -7.69
C PRO A 357 5.04 8.63 -7.49
N CYS A 358 5.79 7.67 -8.01
CA CYS A 358 5.68 6.23 -7.72
C CYS A 358 6.98 5.53 -8.11
N HIS A 359 7.23 4.33 -7.58
CA HIS A 359 8.46 3.60 -7.90
C HIS A 359 8.63 3.26 -9.38
N GLN A 360 7.54 3.15 -10.15
CA GLN A 360 7.62 2.94 -11.59
C GLN A 360 8.26 4.13 -12.34
N MET A 361 8.20 5.32 -11.75
CA MET A 361 8.82 6.53 -12.31
C MET A 361 10.29 6.71 -11.89
N SER A 362 10.80 5.88 -10.98
CA SER A 362 12.17 6.04 -10.46
C SER A 362 13.22 6.07 -11.55
N GLY A 363 13.14 5.18 -12.53
CA GLY A 363 14.07 5.17 -13.66
C GLY A 363 14.08 6.46 -14.46
N TYR A 364 12.93 7.08 -14.67
CA TYR A 364 12.82 8.37 -15.35
C TYR A 364 13.53 9.48 -14.56
N TYR A 365 13.18 9.64 -13.29
CA TYR A 365 13.76 10.70 -12.44
C TYR A 365 15.25 10.53 -12.22
N GLU A 366 15.74 9.31 -12.03
CA GLU A 366 17.19 9.05 -11.92
C GLU A 366 17.93 9.37 -13.21
N GLN A 367 17.38 8.99 -14.37
CA GLN A 367 17.99 9.24 -15.67
C GLN A 367 18.05 10.73 -16.02
N HIS A 368 17.06 11.52 -15.61
CA HIS A 368 16.97 12.94 -15.91
C HIS A 368 17.58 13.83 -14.81
N HIS A 369 18.03 13.22 -13.69
CA HIS A 369 18.52 13.96 -12.51
C HIS A 369 17.51 14.99 -11.98
N ASP A 370 16.23 14.69 -12.12
CA ASP A 370 15.10 15.56 -11.76
C ASP A 370 14.50 15.16 -10.41
N PHE A 371 15.29 15.32 -9.33
CA PHE A 371 14.93 14.84 -8.01
C PHE A 371 13.87 15.72 -7.34
N LEU A 372 12.89 15.07 -6.71
CA LEU A 372 11.80 15.71 -5.97
C LEU A 372 12.13 15.96 -4.50
N GLY A 373 13.20 15.37 -4.01
CA GLY A 373 13.70 15.46 -2.65
C GLY A 373 14.35 14.17 -2.20
N ASN A 374 15.18 14.24 -1.16
CA ASN A 374 15.89 13.10 -0.59
C ASN A 374 15.71 13.05 0.93
N LEU A 375 15.13 11.98 1.47
CA LEU A 375 14.86 11.82 2.90
C LEU A 375 16.10 11.45 3.74
N LYS A 376 17.22 11.14 3.12
CA LYS A 376 18.49 10.99 3.84
C LYS A 376 19.13 12.35 4.14
N GLU A 377 18.79 13.38 3.37
CA GLU A 377 19.36 14.73 3.44
C GLU A 377 18.38 15.75 4.06
N THR A 378 17.09 15.63 3.74
CA THR A 378 16.05 16.61 4.13
C THR A 378 15.00 15.94 5.01
N PRO A 379 14.63 16.55 6.16
CA PRO A 379 13.58 16.03 7.01
C PRO A 379 12.24 15.90 6.28
N LEU A 380 11.54 14.81 6.54
CA LEU A 380 10.24 14.49 5.92
C LEU A 380 9.22 15.63 6.08
N ARG A 381 9.14 16.24 7.26
CA ARG A 381 8.22 17.37 7.50
C ARG A 381 8.46 18.53 6.56
N THR A 382 9.71 18.87 6.27
CA THR A 382 10.06 19.94 5.33
C THR A 382 9.51 19.64 3.94
N LEU A 383 9.71 18.42 3.44
CA LEU A 383 9.23 18.00 2.12
C LEU A 383 7.70 17.90 2.03
N LEU A 384 7.02 17.66 3.16
CA LEU A 384 5.56 17.57 3.23
C LEU A 384 4.87 18.89 3.60
N SER A 385 5.62 19.96 3.83
CA SER A 385 5.08 21.29 4.14
C SER A 385 5.11 22.25 2.96
N GLY A 386 5.91 21.95 1.94
CA GLY A 386 6.05 22.76 0.71
C GLY A 386 7.18 22.29 -0.18
N GLY A 387 7.27 22.85 -1.38
CA GLY A 387 8.36 22.64 -2.33
C GLY A 387 8.05 21.63 -3.44
N LYS A 388 9.08 21.36 -4.24
CA LYS A 388 8.98 20.66 -5.53
C LYS A 388 8.20 19.35 -5.48
N TYR A 389 8.42 18.53 -4.45
CA TYR A 389 7.66 17.25 -4.30
C TYR A 389 6.14 17.46 -4.28
N LEU A 390 5.67 18.41 -3.46
CA LEU A 390 4.24 18.68 -3.36
C LEU A 390 3.68 19.37 -4.62
N ASP A 391 4.46 20.25 -5.24
CA ASP A 391 4.05 21.00 -6.43
C ASP A 391 3.85 20.07 -7.63
N GLU A 392 4.66 19.01 -7.74
CA GLU A 392 4.56 18.06 -8.85
C GLU A 392 3.62 16.86 -8.57
N VAL A 393 3.46 16.46 -7.31
CA VAL A 393 2.69 15.26 -6.94
C VAL A 393 1.27 15.58 -6.48
N CYS A 394 1.01 16.78 -5.97
CA CYS A 394 -0.24 17.20 -5.36
C CYS A 394 -0.93 18.33 -6.09
#